data_669d373117df717a13dd339335023fd2
#
_entry.id   669d373117df717a13dd339335023fd2
#
_cell.length_a   1.000
_cell.length_b   1.000
_cell.length_c   1.000
_cell.angle_alpha   90.00
_cell.angle_beta   90.00
_cell.angle_gamma   90.00
#
_symmetry.space_group_name_H-M   'P 1'
#
loop_
_entity.id
_entity.type
_entity.pdbx_description
1 polymer ?
#
loop_
_entity_poly.entity_id
_entity_poly.type
_entity_poly.pdbx_seq_one_letter_code
_entity_poly.pdbx_strand_id
1 'polypeptide(L)'
;IFTKEGTKPLTVKRSIVTKSGSFTPVSGEVVNLSLEGTANSYIVSEQGTYSINASIIGNGPSGIVPNAGFHTADPEISPVSAELLWEDKGGIISACGFKAEEKEIIFSTTGKKGNALIAAKDEDGTILWSWHIWVTDTPKDQTYINNAGRFEVMDRNLGAISSEKDSGDDSVRDTDGMVYQWGRKDPFAPRLFTRTDAYITYTIKESVENPTHFVGTSTWMNPDNKKLWEPDMKTIYDPCPQGYRVAVSDVWAGFLNGDDQYNKESYNV
;
A
#
# COMPACT_ATOMS: atom_id res chain seq x y z
N ILE A 1 -1.09 10.94 -6.61
CA ILE A 1 -2.15 11.70 -5.92
C ILE A 1 -3.35 10.78 -5.76
N PHE A 2 -3.93 10.69 -4.58
CA PHE A 2 -5.02 9.77 -4.24
C PHE A 2 -6.19 10.54 -3.63
N THR A 3 -7.40 10.18 -4.02
CA THR A 3 -8.62 10.82 -3.52
C THR A 3 -9.09 10.17 -2.22
N LYS A 4 -9.69 10.97 -1.35
CA LYS A 4 -10.23 10.53 -0.06
C LYS A 4 -11.60 9.86 -0.24
N GLU A 5 -11.81 8.77 0.48
CA GLU A 5 -13.10 8.12 0.66
C GLU A 5 -13.50 8.12 2.14
N GLY A 6 -14.69 8.63 2.46
CA GLY A 6 -15.32 8.45 3.77
C GLY A 6 -14.56 8.93 5.00
N THR A 7 -14.82 8.32 6.14
CA THR A 7 -14.31 8.72 7.46
C THR A 7 -12.93 8.16 7.77
N LYS A 8 -12.13 8.90 8.54
CA LYS A 8 -10.80 8.47 9.01
C LYS A 8 -10.93 7.26 9.94
N PRO A 9 -9.96 6.30 9.89
CA PRO A 9 -9.94 5.19 10.81
C PRO A 9 -9.74 5.64 12.27
N LEU A 10 -10.45 4.98 13.17
CA LEU A 10 -10.27 5.12 14.61
C LEU A 10 -9.18 4.14 15.07
N THR A 11 -8.17 4.64 15.73
CA THR A 11 -7.13 3.78 16.32
C THR A 11 -7.56 3.33 17.70
N VAL A 12 -7.79 2.04 17.88
CA VAL A 12 -8.09 1.46 19.21
C VAL A 12 -6.85 0.73 19.73
N LYS A 13 -6.42 1.11 20.90
CA LYS A 13 -5.25 0.52 21.58
C LYS A 13 -5.64 -0.77 22.30
N ARG A 14 -4.88 -1.85 22.11
CA ARG A 14 -5.03 -3.13 22.80
C ARG A 14 -3.76 -3.54 23.51
N SER A 15 -3.90 -4.08 24.74
CA SER A 15 -2.77 -4.69 25.49
C SER A 15 -2.51 -6.10 24.99
N ILE A 16 -1.25 -6.47 24.78
CA ILE A 16 -0.85 -7.81 24.38
C ILE A 16 -0.63 -8.68 25.62
N VAL A 17 -1.23 -9.86 25.61
CA VAL A 17 -0.80 -10.99 26.47
C VAL A 17 -0.01 -11.94 25.58
N THR A 18 1.30 -12.01 25.77
CA THR A 18 2.18 -12.90 25.01
C THR A 18 2.03 -14.35 25.45
N LYS A 19 1.73 -15.27 24.55
CA LYS A 19 2.05 -16.70 24.68
C LYS A 19 2.94 -17.12 23.53
N SER A 20 4.16 -17.52 23.91
CA SER A 20 5.21 -18.25 23.20
C SER A 20 5.21 -18.25 21.66
N GLY A 21 6.00 -17.42 21.11
CA GLY A 21 6.57 -17.39 19.79
C GLY A 21 7.70 -16.37 19.83
N SER A 22 8.71 -16.47 19.03
CA SER A 22 9.94 -15.66 19.07
C SER A 22 9.77 -14.16 18.79
N PHE A 23 8.57 -13.61 18.93
CA PHE A 23 8.28 -12.19 18.82
C PHE A 23 8.32 -11.53 20.20
N THR A 24 9.28 -10.66 20.43
CA THR A 24 9.31 -9.79 21.61
C THR A 24 8.89 -8.39 21.17
N PRO A 25 7.65 -7.96 21.43
CA PRO A 25 7.25 -6.60 21.15
C PRO A 25 8.09 -5.62 21.97
N VAL A 26 8.39 -4.48 21.40
CA VAL A 26 8.83 -3.32 22.18
C VAL A 26 7.71 -3.04 23.18
N SER A 27 8.03 -2.94 24.47
CA SER A 27 7.07 -2.81 25.57
C SER A 27 6.06 -1.69 25.29
N GLY A 28 4.78 -2.03 25.12
CA GLY A 28 3.72 -1.06 24.84
C GLY A 28 2.42 -1.71 24.40
N GLU A 29 1.43 -0.87 24.24
CA GLU A 29 0.12 -1.22 23.72
C GLU A 29 0.20 -1.50 22.21
N VAL A 30 -0.46 -2.56 21.72
CA VAL A 30 -0.55 -2.84 20.28
C VAL A 30 -1.69 -2.05 19.68
N VAL A 31 -1.39 -1.34 18.62
CA VAL A 31 -2.38 -0.61 17.82
C VAL A 31 -2.82 -1.49 16.65
N ASN A 32 -4.10 -1.89 16.63
CA ASN A 32 -4.66 -2.61 15.51
C ASN A 32 -5.07 -1.63 14.41
N LEU A 33 -4.39 -1.69 13.27
CA LEU A 33 -4.61 -0.81 12.14
C LEU A 33 -5.79 -1.21 11.25
N SER A 34 -6.35 -2.40 11.46
CA SER A 34 -7.46 -2.95 10.66
C SER A 34 -8.83 -2.85 11.36
N LEU A 35 -8.94 -2.14 12.47
CA LEU A 35 -10.20 -2.07 13.23
C LEU A 35 -11.36 -1.47 12.44
N GLU A 36 -11.09 -0.44 11.66
CA GLU A 36 -12.09 0.22 10.82
C GLU A 36 -12.20 -0.40 9.42
N GLY A 37 -11.41 -1.43 9.15
CA GLY A 37 -11.35 -2.15 7.89
C GLY A 37 -9.94 -2.46 7.45
N THR A 38 -9.80 -3.29 6.42
CA THR A 38 -8.52 -3.68 5.84
C THR A 38 -8.16 -2.79 4.64
N ALA A 39 -6.87 -2.71 4.34
CA ALA A 39 -6.33 -1.99 3.19
C ALA A 39 -5.06 -2.68 2.70
N ASN A 40 -4.57 -2.33 1.51
CA ASN A 40 -3.28 -2.81 1.01
C ASN A 40 -2.10 -2.00 1.55
N SER A 41 -2.36 -0.82 2.09
CA SER A 41 -1.35 0.06 2.68
C SER A 41 -1.82 0.57 4.03
N TYR A 42 -0.91 0.61 5.01
CA TYR A 42 -1.17 1.13 6.35
C TYR A 42 -0.16 2.22 6.69
N ILE A 43 -0.67 3.37 7.13
CA ILE A 43 0.15 4.50 7.57
C ILE A 43 0.44 4.35 9.05
N VAL A 44 1.71 4.51 9.41
CA VAL A 44 2.22 4.49 10.78
C VAL A 44 3.02 5.76 11.03
N SER A 45 2.62 6.57 12.01
CA SER A 45 3.26 7.87 12.28
C SER A 45 4.24 7.84 13.46
N GLU A 46 4.25 6.78 14.26
CA GLU A 46 5.01 6.73 15.50
C GLU A 46 5.78 5.42 15.65
N GLN A 47 6.80 5.43 16.49
CA GLN A 47 7.42 4.21 16.96
C GLN A 47 6.43 3.44 17.82
N GLY A 48 6.29 2.13 17.61
CA GLY A 48 5.35 1.33 18.38
C GLY A 48 5.21 -0.08 17.83
N THR A 49 4.28 -0.82 18.44
CA THR A 49 3.87 -2.14 17.98
C THR A 49 2.46 -2.08 17.43
N TYR A 50 2.29 -2.65 16.27
CA TYR A 50 1.08 -2.60 15.47
C TYR A 50 0.63 -4.00 15.08
N SER A 51 -0.67 -4.16 14.82
CA SER A 51 -1.19 -5.35 14.16
C SER A 51 -2.09 -5.00 13.00
N ILE A 52 -2.16 -5.93 12.04
CA ILE A 52 -3.10 -5.89 10.92
C ILE A 52 -3.78 -7.24 10.79
N ASN A 53 -5.04 -7.24 10.37
CA ASN A 53 -5.76 -8.47 10.03
C ASN A 53 -5.09 -9.12 8.82
N ALA A 54 -4.61 -10.35 8.98
CA ALA A 54 -3.92 -11.11 7.94
C ALA A 54 -4.78 -12.20 7.31
N SER A 55 -6.04 -12.35 7.75
CA SER A 55 -6.98 -13.32 7.16
C SER A 55 -7.87 -12.73 6.07
N ILE A 56 -7.84 -11.40 5.90
CA ILE A 56 -8.65 -10.69 4.90
C ILE A 56 -7.70 -9.97 3.94
N ILE A 57 -7.85 -10.26 2.65
CA ILE A 57 -7.05 -9.63 1.61
C ILE A 57 -7.46 -8.18 1.35
N GLY A 58 -6.50 -7.37 0.98
CA GLY A 58 -6.68 -6.03 0.42
C GLY A 58 -7.65 -5.16 1.20
N ASN A 59 -8.58 -4.60 0.48
CA ASN A 59 -9.60 -3.69 1.01
C ASN A 59 -10.80 -4.43 1.61
N GLY A 60 -10.67 -5.73 1.85
CA GLY A 60 -11.60 -6.57 2.56
C GLY A 60 -13.00 -6.64 1.95
N PRO A 61 -14.01 -6.93 2.79
CA PRO A 61 -15.40 -7.04 2.32
C PRO A 61 -15.98 -5.75 1.76
N SER A 62 -15.41 -4.60 2.12
CA SER A 62 -15.80 -3.30 1.56
C SER A 62 -15.15 -3.00 0.22
N GLY A 63 -14.08 -3.72 -0.14
CA GLY A 63 -13.44 -3.63 -1.44
C GLY A 63 -14.21 -4.42 -2.48
N ILE A 64 -14.51 -3.80 -3.62
CA ILE A 64 -15.16 -4.50 -4.72
C ILE A 64 -14.12 -5.31 -5.48
N VAL A 65 -14.42 -6.59 -5.67
CA VAL A 65 -13.60 -7.47 -6.52
C VAL A 65 -14.06 -7.28 -7.96
N PRO A 66 -13.30 -6.62 -8.81
CA PRO A 66 -13.62 -6.60 -10.23
C PRO A 66 -13.50 -8.02 -10.77
N ASN A 67 -14.08 -8.29 -11.90
CA ASN A 67 -14.14 -9.59 -12.55
C ASN A 67 -12.74 -10.06 -13.04
N ALA A 68 -11.85 -10.25 -12.10
CA ALA A 68 -10.41 -10.38 -12.30
C ALA A 68 -9.87 -11.82 -12.19
N GLY A 69 -10.71 -12.76 -11.83
CA GLY A 69 -10.32 -14.16 -11.72
C GLY A 69 -9.79 -14.57 -10.35
N PHE A 70 -8.71 -14.04 -9.86
CA PHE A 70 -8.14 -14.42 -8.58
C PHE A 70 -8.83 -13.67 -7.42
N HIS A 71 -9.26 -14.39 -6.37
CA HIS A 71 -10.03 -13.86 -5.24
C HIS A 71 -11.30 -13.08 -5.64
N THR A 72 -12.10 -13.65 -6.53
CA THR A 72 -13.27 -12.96 -7.07
C THR A 72 -14.51 -12.98 -6.16
N ALA A 73 -14.58 -13.89 -5.20
CA ALA A 73 -15.76 -14.08 -4.36
C ALA A 73 -15.46 -14.11 -2.86
N ASP A 74 -14.26 -14.52 -2.46
CA ASP A 74 -13.88 -14.70 -1.07
C ASP A 74 -12.62 -13.88 -0.74
N PRO A 75 -12.74 -12.86 0.12
CA PRO A 75 -11.61 -12.10 0.56
C PRO A 75 -10.78 -12.81 1.65
N GLU A 76 -11.19 -14.00 2.11
CA GLU A 76 -10.53 -14.69 3.21
C GLU A 76 -9.33 -15.52 2.72
N ILE A 77 -8.26 -15.49 3.53
CA ILE A 77 -7.07 -16.33 3.38
C ILE A 77 -6.72 -16.96 4.74
N SER A 78 -5.96 -18.05 4.70
CA SER A 78 -5.55 -18.80 5.91
C SER A 78 -4.03 -18.88 6.00
N PRO A 79 -3.34 -17.80 6.39
CA PRO A 79 -1.90 -17.80 6.57
C PRO A 79 -1.49 -18.57 7.83
N VAL A 80 -0.25 -19.08 7.81
CA VAL A 80 0.39 -19.71 8.96
C VAL A 80 1.64 -18.97 9.41
N SER A 81 2.14 -18.04 8.60
CA SER A 81 3.34 -17.25 8.92
C SER A 81 3.31 -15.86 8.27
N ALA A 82 4.21 -14.99 8.73
CA ALA A 82 4.45 -13.68 8.14
C ALA A 82 5.93 -13.42 7.97
N GLU A 83 6.29 -12.64 6.96
CA GLU A 83 7.66 -12.27 6.63
C GLU A 83 7.77 -10.82 6.19
N LEU A 84 8.81 -10.13 6.65
CA LEU A 84 9.24 -8.85 6.11
C LEU A 84 10.01 -9.10 4.80
N LEU A 85 9.43 -8.71 3.67
CA LEU A 85 10.02 -8.94 2.35
C LEU A 85 11.12 -7.93 2.02
N TRP A 86 10.89 -6.65 2.32
CA TRP A 86 11.86 -5.58 2.11
C TRP A 86 11.53 -4.33 2.92
N GLU A 87 12.54 -3.48 3.06
CA GLU A 87 12.48 -2.10 3.54
C GLU A 87 13.25 -1.21 2.55
N ASP A 88 12.74 -0.01 2.24
CA ASP A 88 13.44 0.94 1.36
C ASP A 88 14.65 1.59 2.07
N LYS A 89 14.59 1.68 3.38
CA LYS A 89 15.66 2.14 4.28
C LYS A 89 15.76 1.15 5.43
N GLY A 90 16.91 0.52 5.60
CA GLY A 90 17.08 -0.50 6.63
C GLY A 90 16.75 -0.03 8.05
N GLY A 91 16.13 -0.91 8.84
CA GLY A 91 15.79 -0.67 10.23
C GLY A 91 14.52 0.15 10.45
N ILE A 92 13.54 0.06 9.60
CA ILE A 92 12.18 0.61 9.77
C ILE A 92 11.37 -0.32 10.65
N ILE A 93 11.40 -1.62 10.34
CA ILE A 93 10.71 -2.68 11.07
C ILE A 93 11.73 -3.40 11.97
N SER A 94 11.54 -3.34 13.27
CA SER A 94 12.43 -4.01 14.23
C SER A 94 12.01 -5.45 14.55
N ALA A 95 10.74 -5.79 14.33
CA ALA A 95 10.20 -7.13 14.52
C ALA A 95 8.96 -7.33 13.65
N CYS A 96 8.75 -8.56 13.15
CA CYS A 96 7.57 -8.96 12.40
C CYS A 96 7.27 -10.43 12.69
N GLY A 97 6.00 -10.77 12.85
CA GLY A 97 5.55 -12.13 13.11
C GLY A 97 4.06 -12.31 12.87
N PHE A 98 3.60 -13.56 12.95
CA PHE A 98 2.20 -13.93 12.79
C PHE A 98 1.63 -14.50 14.08
N LYS A 99 0.46 -14.05 14.46
CA LYS A 99 -0.32 -14.55 15.60
C LYS A 99 -1.49 -15.38 15.09
N ALA A 100 -1.37 -16.70 15.26
CA ALA A 100 -2.32 -17.65 14.69
C ALA A 100 -3.72 -17.56 15.31
N GLU A 101 -3.81 -17.34 16.62
CA GLU A 101 -5.10 -17.27 17.33
C GLU A 101 -5.93 -16.06 16.89
N GLU A 102 -5.28 -14.90 16.72
CA GLU A 102 -5.91 -13.65 16.31
C GLU A 102 -5.98 -13.49 14.79
N LYS A 103 -5.25 -14.33 14.05
CA LYS A 103 -5.06 -14.22 12.60
C LYS A 103 -4.50 -12.85 12.20
N GLU A 104 -3.56 -12.34 12.96
CA GLU A 104 -2.97 -11.01 12.77
C GLU A 104 -1.47 -11.13 12.46
N ILE A 105 -0.99 -10.28 11.56
CA ILE A 105 0.43 -9.94 11.51
C ILE A 105 0.68 -8.90 12.57
N ILE A 106 1.71 -9.12 13.40
CA ILE A 106 2.18 -8.15 14.37
C ILE A 106 3.58 -7.69 14.00
N PHE A 107 3.82 -6.39 14.06
CA PHE A 107 5.12 -5.81 13.75
C PHE A 107 5.42 -4.60 14.63
N SER A 108 6.70 -4.32 14.81
CA SER A 108 7.16 -3.13 15.54
C SER A 108 7.97 -2.22 14.64
N THR A 109 7.71 -0.92 14.73
CA THR A 109 8.46 0.10 14.02
C THR A 109 9.46 0.79 14.94
N THR A 110 10.57 1.27 14.36
CA THR A 110 11.58 2.07 15.08
C THR A 110 11.25 3.56 15.09
N GLY A 111 10.21 3.99 14.38
CA GLY A 111 9.90 5.40 14.14
C GLY A 111 10.72 6.02 12.99
N LYS A 112 11.65 5.28 12.39
CA LYS A 112 12.35 5.73 11.19
C LYS A 112 11.39 5.77 10.01
N LYS A 113 11.26 6.93 9.36
CA LYS A 113 10.42 7.11 8.17
C LYS A 113 10.93 6.29 7.00
N GLY A 114 10.02 5.69 6.25
CA GLY A 114 10.28 4.88 5.07
C GLY A 114 9.16 3.90 4.79
N ASN A 115 9.44 2.93 3.96
CA ASN A 115 8.47 1.96 3.45
C ASN A 115 8.97 0.53 3.65
N ALA A 116 8.05 -0.36 3.97
CA ALA A 116 8.30 -1.79 4.10
C ALA A 116 7.17 -2.60 3.47
N LEU A 117 7.46 -3.81 3.03
CA LEU A 117 6.48 -4.77 2.55
C LEU A 117 6.50 -6.00 3.42
N ILE A 118 5.37 -6.35 4.00
CA ILE A 118 5.18 -7.54 4.83
C ILE A 118 4.23 -8.48 4.12
N ALA A 119 4.52 -9.78 4.11
CA ALA A 119 3.69 -10.82 3.50
C ALA A 119 3.18 -11.83 4.52
N ALA A 120 1.97 -12.36 4.25
CA ALA A 120 1.43 -13.55 4.86
C ALA A 120 1.65 -14.76 3.95
N LYS A 121 2.02 -15.90 4.52
CA LYS A 121 2.36 -17.12 3.78
C LYS A 121 1.58 -18.33 4.30
N ASP A 122 1.36 -19.28 3.38
CA ASP A 122 0.83 -20.61 3.70
C ASP A 122 1.92 -21.57 4.23
N GLU A 123 1.53 -22.82 4.43
CA GLU A 123 2.40 -23.91 4.94
C GLU A 123 3.58 -24.21 4.00
N ASP A 124 3.41 -24.01 2.71
CA ASP A 124 4.43 -24.24 1.68
C ASP A 124 5.36 -23.03 1.50
N GLY A 125 5.08 -21.94 2.21
CA GLY A 125 5.82 -20.67 2.11
C GLY A 125 5.39 -19.80 0.93
N THR A 126 4.29 -20.14 0.25
CA THR A 126 3.71 -19.33 -0.81
C THR A 126 3.10 -18.06 -0.24
N ILE A 127 3.34 -16.93 -0.86
CA ILE A 127 2.73 -15.67 -0.44
C ILE A 127 1.25 -15.67 -0.81
N LEU A 128 0.39 -15.55 0.19
CA LEU A 128 -1.05 -15.43 0.03
C LEU A 128 -1.48 -13.98 -0.19
N TRP A 129 -0.83 -13.06 0.50
CA TRP A 129 -1.03 -11.62 0.36
C TRP A 129 0.14 -10.84 0.96
N SER A 130 0.27 -9.56 0.60
CA SER A 130 1.27 -8.65 1.14
C SER A 130 0.68 -7.26 1.37
N TRP A 131 1.24 -6.55 2.34
CA TRP A 131 0.79 -5.23 2.76
C TRP A 131 1.97 -4.27 2.81
N HIS A 132 1.73 -3.06 2.32
CA HIS A 132 2.64 -1.94 2.41
C HIS A 132 2.51 -1.27 3.78
N ILE A 133 3.61 -1.19 4.51
CA ILE A 133 3.72 -0.43 5.75
C ILE A 133 4.46 0.86 5.44
N TRP A 134 3.75 1.97 5.57
CA TRP A 134 4.24 3.29 5.24
C TRP A 134 4.46 4.10 6.52
N VAL A 135 5.71 4.18 6.98
CA VAL A 135 6.10 4.90 8.19
C VAL A 135 6.39 6.36 7.83
N THR A 136 5.46 7.24 8.16
CA THR A 136 5.52 8.66 7.85
C THR A 136 4.59 9.44 8.78
N ASP A 137 4.75 10.77 8.86
CA ASP A 137 3.72 11.62 9.45
C ASP A 137 2.40 11.48 8.68
N THR A 138 1.29 11.66 9.37
CA THR A 138 -0.03 11.52 8.75
C THR A 138 -0.18 12.48 7.57
N PRO A 139 -0.40 11.98 6.35
CA PRO A 139 -0.68 12.82 5.19
C PRO A 139 -1.87 13.74 5.45
N LYS A 140 -1.81 14.95 4.92
CA LYS A 140 -2.88 15.93 5.00
C LYS A 140 -3.74 15.88 3.75
N ASP A 141 -5.04 16.10 3.94
CA ASP A 141 -5.93 16.30 2.80
C ASP A 141 -5.73 17.69 2.22
N GLN A 142 -5.64 17.76 0.90
CA GLN A 142 -5.60 19.00 0.15
C GLN A 142 -6.77 19.06 -0.82
N THR A 143 -7.41 20.20 -0.89
CA THR A 143 -8.44 20.46 -1.90
C THR A 143 -7.77 20.92 -3.19
N TYR A 144 -8.09 20.23 -4.26
CA TYR A 144 -7.72 20.60 -5.61
C TYR A 144 -8.97 20.91 -6.43
N ILE A 145 -8.99 22.06 -7.10
CA ILE A 145 -10.13 22.49 -7.92
C ILE A 145 -9.63 22.74 -9.34
N ASN A 146 -10.30 22.14 -10.31
CA ASN A 146 -10.05 22.35 -11.72
C ASN A 146 -11.38 22.44 -12.50
N ASN A 147 -11.31 22.50 -13.83
CA ASN A 147 -12.51 22.59 -14.69
C ASN A 147 -13.36 21.33 -14.70
N ALA A 148 -12.88 20.19 -14.21
CA ALA A 148 -13.65 18.94 -14.08
C ALA A 148 -14.34 18.82 -12.71
N GLY A 149 -13.91 19.57 -11.70
CA GLY A 149 -14.54 19.54 -10.38
C GLY A 149 -13.65 19.91 -9.21
N ARG A 150 -14.12 19.54 -8.02
CA ARG A 150 -13.42 19.67 -6.74
C ARG A 150 -13.02 18.29 -6.27
N PHE A 151 -11.75 18.10 -5.94
CA PHE A 151 -11.16 16.85 -5.49
C PHE A 151 -10.45 17.06 -4.15
N GLU A 152 -10.53 16.07 -3.28
CA GLU A 152 -9.69 16.01 -2.09
C GLU A 152 -8.63 14.94 -2.29
N VAL A 153 -7.36 15.30 -2.16
CA VAL A 153 -6.20 14.46 -2.43
C VAL A 153 -5.22 14.50 -1.27
N MET A 154 -4.37 13.49 -1.15
CA MET A 154 -3.25 13.56 -0.22
C MET A 154 -2.26 14.66 -0.65
N ASP A 155 -1.56 15.25 0.32
CA ASP A 155 -0.48 16.23 0.11
C ASP A 155 0.78 15.61 -0.54
N ARG A 156 0.79 14.30 -0.75
CA ARG A 156 1.97 13.55 -1.25
C ARG A 156 1.60 12.30 -2.02
N ASN A 157 2.56 11.77 -2.78
CA ASN A 157 2.44 10.48 -3.44
C ASN A 157 2.43 9.33 -2.42
N LEU A 158 1.79 8.21 -2.78
CA LEU A 158 1.78 7.01 -1.95
C LEU A 158 3.21 6.50 -1.72
N GLY A 159 3.58 6.36 -0.44
CA GLY A 159 4.93 6.00 -0.03
C GLY A 159 5.92 7.15 0.09
N ALA A 160 5.55 8.39 -0.24
CA ALA A 160 6.41 9.54 -0.01
C ALA A 160 6.50 9.87 1.49
N ILE A 161 7.69 10.08 2.00
CA ILE A 161 7.90 10.36 3.42
C ILE A 161 7.93 11.84 3.75
N SER A 162 7.84 12.70 2.74
CA SER A 162 7.69 14.15 2.85
C SER A 162 6.75 14.69 1.77
N SER A 163 6.03 15.77 2.07
CA SER A 163 5.33 16.60 1.09
C SER A 163 6.14 17.84 0.69
N GLU A 164 7.23 18.11 1.40
CA GLU A 164 8.06 19.30 1.18
C GLU A 164 9.12 18.99 0.12
N LYS A 165 9.33 19.96 -0.77
CA LYS A 165 10.35 19.85 -1.80
C LYS A 165 11.72 19.65 -1.15
N ASP A 166 12.34 18.52 -1.43
CA ASP A 166 13.72 18.25 -1.03
C ASP A 166 14.67 19.08 -1.91
N SER A 167 15.61 19.78 -1.26
CA SER A 167 16.67 20.55 -1.93
C SER A 167 17.91 19.71 -2.24
N GLY A 168 17.85 18.41 -1.96
CA GLY A 168 18.99 17.50 -2.07
C GLY A 168 19.09 16.76 -3.41
N ASP A 169 20.20 16.10 -3.55
CA ASP A 169 20.74 15.33 -4.65
C ASP A 169 19.72 14.44 -5.41
N ASP A 170 19.97 14.16 -6.68
CA ASP A 170 19.18 13.36 -7.65
C ASP A 170 18.95 11.87 -7.31
N SER A 171 19.27 11.44 -6.10
CA SER A 171 18.83 10.17 -5.56
C SER A 171 17.34 10.22 -5.22
N VAL A 172 16.67 9.07 -5.08
CA VAL A 172 15.25 8.96 -4.73
C VAL A 172 14.88 9.99 -3.66
N ARG A 173 14.05 10.96 -4.04
CA ARG A 173 13.64 12.04 -3.16
C ARG A 173 12.61 11.55 -2.16
N ASP A 174 12.61 12.12 -0.98
CA ASP A 174 11.61 11.82 0.05
C ASP A 174 10.17 12.13 -0.41
N THR A 175 10.02 12.91 -1.48
CA THR A 175 8.74 13.29 -2.11
C THR A 175 8.30 12.38 -3.25
N ASP A 176 9.16 11.51 -3.77
CA ASP A 176 8.85 10.73 -5.00
C ASP A 176 7.80 9.64 -4.75
N GLY A 177 7.78 9.05 -3.56
CA GLY A 177 6.93 7.90 -3.25
C GLY A 177 7.42 6.59 -3.84
N MET A 178 6.54 5.60 -3.88
CA MET A 178 6.83 4.27 -4.41
C MET A 178 6.48 4.16 -5.89
N VAL A 179 7.14 3.23 -6.57
CA VAL A 179 6.80 2.86 -7.95
C VAL A 179 5.70 1.81 -7.93
N TYR A 180 4.73 1.93 -8.84
CA TYR A 180 3.65 0.95 -9.00
C TYR A 180 3.52 0.52 -10.46
N GLN A 181 3.19 -0.73 -10.68
CA GLN A 181 2.65 -1.17 -11.96
C GLN A 181 1.14 -1.05 -11.92
N TRP A 182 0.55 -0.48 -12.97
CA TRP A 182 -0.88 -0.22 -13.02
C TRP A 182 -1.70 -1.49 -12.72
N GLY A 183 -2.63 -1.39 -11.78
CA GLY A 183 -3.47 -2.52 -11.35
C GLY A 183 -2.86 -3.42 -10.27
N ARG A 184 -1.57 -3.26 -9.92
CA ARG A 184 -0.95 -4.02 -8.82
C ARG A 184 -1.11 -3.29 -7.50
N LYS A 185 -1.39 -4.07 -6.46
CA LYS A 185 -1.53 -3.58 -5.09
C LYS A 185 -0.19 -3.28 -4.39
N ASP A 186 0.90 -3.89 -4.87
CA ASP A 186 2.19 -3.84 -4.21
C ASP A 186 3.07 -2.71 -4.74
N PRO A 187 3.71 -1.95 -3.83
CA PRO A 187 4.73 -0.98 -4.18
C PRO A 187 6.06 -1.63 -4.52
N PHE A 188 6.82 -0.95 -5.36
CA PHE A 188 8.20 -1.28 -5.64
C PHE A 188 9.09 -0.16 -5.10
N ALA A 189 9.96 -0.49 -4.16
CA ALA A 189 10.94 0.45 -3.67
C ALA A 189 11.91 0.81 -4.81
N PRO A 190 12.07 2.09 -5.16
CA PRO A 190 12.97 2.48 -6.24
C PRO A 190 14.36 1.87 -6.04
N ARG A 191 14.88 1.20 -7.07
CA ARG A 191 16.18 0.51 -7.10
C ARG A 191 16.30 -0.79 -6.29
N LEU A 192 15.28 -1.24 -5.58
CA LEU A 192 15.32 -2.47 -4.77
C LEU A 192 14.48 -3.62 -5.34
N PHE A 193 13.78 -3.42 -6.44
CA PHE A 193 12.98 -4.49 -7.04
C PHE A 193 13.76 -5.27 -8.10
N THR A 194 13.45 -6.55 -8.21
CA THR A 194 13.94 -7.40 -9.29
C THR A 194 13.09 -7.18 -10.53
N ARG A 195 13.72 -6.80 -11.64
CA ARG A 195 13.03 -6.67 -12.92
C ARG A 195 13.08 -8.01 -13.64
N THR A 196 11.92 -8.50 -14.07
CA THR A 196 11.84 -9.70 -14.90
C THR A 196 12.19 -9.36 -16.36
N ASP A 197 12.45 -10.42 -17.15
CA ASP A 197 12.69 -10.27 -18.59
C ASP A 197 11.50 -9.64 -19.32
N ALA A 198 11.78 -8.93 -20.40
CA ALA A 198 10.82 -8.12 -21.15
C ALA A 198 9.68 -8.90 -21.83
N TYR A 199 9.71 -10.23 -21.81
CA TYR A 199 8.73 -11.10 -22.50
C TYR A 199 7.88 -11.94 -21.54
N ILE A 200 8.06 -11.77 -20.23
CA ILE A 200 7.28 -12.48 -19.21
C ILE A 200 6.09 -11.62 -18.81
N THR A 201 4.90 -12.21 -18.79
CA THR A 201 3.70 -11.62 -18.20
C THR A 201 3.23 -12.50 -17.04
N TYR A 202 2.58 -11.89 -16.07
CA TYR A 202 2.02 -12.58 -14.92
C TYR A 202 0.50 -12.67 -15.01
N THR A 203 -0.06 -13.72 -14.47
CA THR A 203 -1.44 -13.73 -14.02
C THR A 203 -1.57 -12.90 -12.75
N ILE A 204 -2.78 -12.54 -12.37
CA ILE A 204 -3.03 -11.83 -11.09
C ILE A 204 -2.50 -12.65 -9.91
N LYS A 205 -2.74 -13.97 -9.92
CA LYS A 205 -2.23 -14.89 -8.89
C LYS A 205 -0.70 -14.84 -8.79
N GLU A 206 0.00 -14.98 -9.90
CA GLU A 206 1.47 -14.89 -9.92
C GLU A 206 1.97 -13.54 -9.44
N SER A 207 1.26 -12.44 -9.71
CA SER A 207 1.63 -11.11 -9.22
C SER A 207 1.49 -10.98 -7.70
N VAL A 208 0.50 -11.64 -7.09
CA VAL A 208 0.30 -11.70 -5.64
C VAL A 208 1.37 -12.57 -4.98
N GLU A 209 1.70 -13.70 -5.58
CA GLU A 209 2.72 -14.63 -5.09
C GLU A 209 4.15 -14.07 -5.25
N ASN A 210 4.34 -13.10 -6.17
CA ASN A 210 5.64 -12.48 -6.46
C ASN A 210 5.57 -10.95 -6.34
N PRO A 211 5.27 -10.40 -5.17
CA PRO A 211 5.03 -8.96 -4.99
C PRO A 211 6.27 -8.09 -5.20
N THR A 212 7.47 -8.69 -5.13
CA THR A 212 8.76 -8.00 -5.30
C THR A 212 9.28 -7.98 -6.74
N HIS A 213 8.64 -8.73 -7.65
CA HIS A 213 9.06 -8.81 -9.05
C HIS A 213 8.36 -7.77 -9.90
N PHE A 214 9.12 -6.82 -10.42
CA PHE A 214 8.65 -5.85 -11.41
C PHE A 214 8.67 -6.50 -12.80
N VAL A 215 7.53 -6.61 -13.45
CA VAL A 215 7.44 -7.22 -14.78
C VAL A 215 7.86 -6.22 -15.85
N GLY A 216 8.91 -6.53 -16.57
CA GLY A 216 9.60 -5.59 -17.48
C GLY A 216 8.90 -5.29 -18.81
N THR A 217 7.61 -5.62 -18.97
CA THR A 217 6.82 -5.39 -20.20
C THR A 217 5.87 -4.19 -20.05
N SER A 218 5.40 -3.67 -21.19
CA SER A 218 4.37 -2.63 -21.22
C SER A 218 3.03 -3.10 -20.64
N THR A 219 2.73 -4.40 -20.78
CA THR A 219 1.57 -5.06 -20.15
C THR A 219 2.09 -6.20 -19.29
N TRP A 220 2.07 -6.01 -17.98
CA TRP A 220 2.61 -6.99 -17.04
C TRP A 220 1.71 -8.22 -16.86
N MET A 221 0.44 -8.11 -17.21
CA MET A 221 -0.60 -9.08 -16.89
C MET A 221 -1.13 -9.80 -18.12
N ASN A 222 -1.37 -11.10 -17.96
CA ASN A 222 -2.05 -11.94 -18.94
C ASN A 222 -3.10 -12.82 -18.24
N PRO A 223 -4.40 -12.78 -18.61
CA PRO A 223 -5.00 -11.82 -19.56
C PRO A 223 -5.06 -10.40 -18.99
N ASP A 224 -5.04 -9.41 -19.88
CA ASP A 224 -5.18 -8.00 -19.51
C ASP A 224 -6.53 -7.74 -18.83
N ASN A 225 -6.50 -7.19 -17.62
CA ASN A 225 -7.69 -6.81 -16.88
C ASN A 225 -7.59 -5.35 -16.42
N LYS A 226 -8.32 -4.49 -17.10
CA LYS A 226 -8.32 -3.05 -16.86
C LYS A 226 -9.09 -2.60 -15.62
N LYS A 227 -9.75 -3.54 -14.91
CA LYS A 227 -10.61 -3.24 -13.76
C LYS A 227 -9.95 -3.47 -12.40
N LEU A 228 -8.64 -3.62 -12.35
CA LEU A 228 -7.92 -3.80 -11.07
C LEU A 228 -7.87 -2.52 -10.25
N TRP A 229 -7.78 -1.36 -10.93
CA TRP A 229 -7.96 -0.04 -10.33
C TRP A 229 -9.12 0.64 -11.02
N GLU A 230 -10.19 0.87 -10.28
CA GLU A 230 -11.40 1.49 -10.81
C GLU A 230 -11.51 2.94 -10.33
N PRO A 231 -11.91 3.87 -11.22
CA PRO A 231 -12.01 5.28 -10.86
C PRO A 231 -13.13 5.58 -9.87
N ASP A 232 -14.20 4.77 -9.87
CA ASP A 232 -15.42 5.06 -9.12
C ASP A 232 -15.52 4.25 -7.82
N MET A 233 -14.64 3.25 -7.63
CA MET A 233 -14.70 2.37 -6.48
C MET A 233 -13.33 1.87 -6.06
N LYS A 234 -13.16 1.59 -4.76
CA LYS A 234 -11.97 0.97 -4.22
C LYS A 234 -12.02 -0.54 -4.40
N THR A 235 -11.21 -1.08 -5.29
CA THR A 235 -11.11 -2.52 -5.50
C THR A 235 -10.20 -3.19 -4.45
N ILE A 236 -10.21 -4.51 -4.37
CA ILE A 236 -9.28 -5.26 -3.48
C ILE A 236 -7.82 -5.08 -3.88
N TYR A 237 -7.53 -4.66 -5.12
CA TYR A 237 -6.19 -4.41 -5.63
C TYR A 237 -5.77 -2.93 -5.57
N ASP A 238 -6.65 -2.04 -5.09
CA ASP A 238 -6.30 -0.64 -4.92
C ASP A 238 -5.20 -0.50 -3.85
N PRO A 239 -4.05 0.12 -4.16
CA PRO A 239 -2.89 0.13 -3.27
C PRO A 239 -3.00 1.14 -2.12
N CYS A 240 -4.05 1.97 -2.12
CA CYS A 240 -4.15 3.08 -1.19
C CYS A 240 -4.50 2.64 0.23
N PRO A 241 -4.13 3.44 1.24
CA PRO A 241 -4.60 3.27 2.60
C PRO A 241 -6.13 3.40 2.68
N GLN A 242 -6.68 2.99 3.83
CA GLN A 242 -8.08 3.18 4.12
C GLN A 242 -8.48 4.66 4.04
N GLY A 243 -9.67 4.94 3.52
CA GLY A 243 -10.16 6.30 3.28
C GLY A 243 -9.63 6.95 1.99
N TYR A 244 -8.76 6.28 1.25
CA TYR A 244 -8.19 6.76 -0.02
C TYR A 244 -8.29 5.69 -1.11
N ARG A 245 -8.32 6.13 -2.35
CA ARG A 245 -8.26 5.27 -3.54
C ARG A 245 -7.43 5.92 -4.64
N VAL A 246 -7.10 5.15 -5.67
CA VAL A 246 -6.44 5.68 -6.86
C VAL A 246 -7.29 6.80 -7.47
N ALA A 247 -6.65 7.91 -7.79
CA ALA A 247 -7.32 9.10 -8.29
C ALA A 247 -7.97 8.86 -9.67
N VAL A 248 -9.14 9.46 -9.86
CA VAL A 248 -9.78 9.52 -11.17
C VAL A 248 -8.96 10.39 -12.14
N SER A 249 -9.05 10.13 -13.44
CA SER A 249 -8.31 10.90 -14.46
C SER A 249 -8.60 12.40 -14.40
N ASP A 250 -9.82 12.76 -14.03
CA ASP A 250 -10.29 14.15 -13.99
C ASP A 250 -9.55 15.01 -12.97
N VAL A 251 -8.92 14.40 -11.95
CA VAL A 251 -8.01 15.12 -11.03
C VAL A 251 -6.89 15.82 -11.79
N TRP A 252 -6.45 15.26 -12.91
CA TRP A 252 -5.35 15.77 -13.72
C TRP A 252 -5.80 16.79 -14.78
N ALA A 253 -7.10 17.04 -14.92
CA ALA A 253 -7.62 18.00 -15.89
C ALA A 253 -7.04 19.40 -15.63
N GLY A 254 -6.44 19.98 -16.66
CA GLY A 254 -5.80 21.27 -16.58
C GLY A 254 -4.31 21.27 -16.18
N PHE A 255 -3.75 20.14 -15.73
CA PHE A 255 -2.31 20.02 -15.54
C PHE A 255 -1.53 19.89 -16.86
N LEU A 256 -2.16 19.31 -17.86
CA LEU A 256 -1.59 19.15 -19.19
C LEU A 256 -2.29 20.09 -20.17
N ASN A 257 -1.52 20.79 -20.98
CA ASN A 257 -2.02 21.44 -22.19
C ASN A 257 -2.21 20.36 -23.27
N GLY A 258 -3.04 20.64 -24.28
CA GLY A 258 -3.40 19.69 -25.34
C GLY A 258 -2.23 19.04 -26.12
N ASP A 259 -0.99 19.47 -25.88
CA ASP A 259 0.24 18.93 -26.45
C ASP A 259 1.11 18.17 -25.41
N ASP A 260 0.52 17.58 -24.37
CA ASP A 260 1.21 16.88 -23.27
C ASP A 260 2.23 17.73 -22.49
N GLN A 261 2.15 19.05 -22.59
CA GLN A 261 3.01 19.96 -21.86
C GLN A 261 2.35 20.40 -20.55
N TYR A 262 3.11 20.34 -19.45
CA TYR A 262 2.63 20.80 -18.15
C TYR A 262 2.21 22.26 -18.18
N ASN A 263 0.99 22.54 -17.77
CA ASN A 263 0.50 23.91 -17.59
C ASN A 263 1.06 24.45 -16.28
N LYS A 264 2.04 25.36 -16.36
CA LYS A 264 2.69 25.97 -15.18
C LYS A 264 1.74 26.78 -14.30
N GLU A 265 0.61 27.21 -14.82
CA GLU A 265 -0.40 27.97 -14.07
C GLU A 265 -1.28 27.08 -13.15
N SER A 266 -1.24 25.77 -13.34
CA SER A 266 -2.03 24.81 -12.55
C SER A 266 -1.36 24.40 -11.23
N TYR A 267 -0.17 24.88 -10.93
CA TYR A 267 0.63 24.43 -9.77
C TYR A 267 0.38 25.21 -8.48
N ASN A 268 -0.45 26.23 -8.47
CA ASN A 268 -0.60 27.11 -7.33
C ASN A 268 -2.04 27.54 -7.10
N VAL A 269 -2.88 26.59 -6.76
CA VAL A 269 -4.22 26.95 -6.27
C VAL A 269 -4.39 26.44 -4.85
#